data_73492ef3d0014ffe1680d7fbc6209e4b
#
_entry.id   73492ef3d0014ffe1680d7fbc6209e4b
#
_cell.length_a   1.000
_cell.length_b   1.000
_cell.length_c   1.000
_cell.angle_alpha   90.00
_cell.angle_beta   90.00
_cell.angle_gamma   90.00
#
_symmetry.space_group_name_H-M   'P 1'
#
loop_
_entity.id
_entity.type
_entity.pdbx_description
1 polymer ?
#
loop_
_entity_poly.entity_id
_entity_poly.type
_entity_poly.pdbx_seq_one_letter_code
_entity_poly.pdbx_strand_id
1 'polypeptide(L)'
;MKVGMIGLGRMGEGMSRRLIAAGHEVHGYRNNYKKAEEQFEKAYISGCTTSVEGLVQVVHSSKGTLTQDDAKSPGVFMMVVPAETVEDTLNELLQFCVEGDIIIDHGNSNFKDSRRRAERLSKMGIQYIDCGTSGGVYGLERGYCLMVGGANTAVSTCRPIFDALAPGIAAAPRTCDRDGYTLYPEEFGWIHAGSAGAGHFVKMVHNGIEYGIMQAYAEGFNILHEANAGSKYVKEGDAEVAPMDCPEDYCYDINVAKVAECWRRGSVVGSWLLDLTADVLRRDGELSNFAGGVSDSGEGRWTVHAAVDLGVPAPVISSALWSRFESRRLGAFAAKVLNGMRAMFGGHDVR
;
A
#
# COMPACT_ATOMS: atom_id res chain seq x y z
N MET A 1 -24.99 5.93 -4.44
CA MET A 1 -24.67 5.35 -5.78
C MET A 1 -24.77 3.85 -5.67
N LYS A 2 -25.05 3.18 -6.79
CA LYS A 2 -24.95 1.71 -6.90
C LYS A 2 -23.57 1.38 -7.47
N VAL A 3 -22.86 0.46 -6.83
CA VAL A 3 -21.45 0.14 -7.14
C VAL A 3 -21.26 -1.36 -7.23
N GLY A 4 -20.59 -1.82 -8.27
CA GLY A 4 -20.11 -3.20 -8.42
C GLY A 4 -18.72 -3.35 -7.78
N MET A 5 -18.56 -4.26 -6.83
CA MET A 5 -17.29 -4.54 -6.16
C MET A 5 -16.75 -5.90 -6.61
N ILE A 6 -15.59 -5.92 -7.25
CA ILE A 6 -14.87 -7.13 -7.65
C ILE A 6 -13.67 -7.31 -6.72
N GLY A 7 -13.64 -8.44 -6.01
CA GLY A 7 -12.60 -8.71 -5.01
C GLY A 7 -13.02 -8.32 -3.59
N LEU A 8 -13.76 -9.20 -2.95
CA LEU A 8 -14.24 -9.08 -1.56
C LEU A 8 -13.25 -9.73 -0.56
N GLY A 9 -11.96 -9.43 -0.71
CA GLY A 9 -10.94 -9.74 0.29
C GLY A 9 -11.00 -8.77 1.48
N ARG A 10 -10.01 -8.81 2.37
CA ARG A 10 -9.98 -7.93 3.57
C ARG A 10 -10.17 -6.45 3.27
N MET A 11 -9.53 -5.93 2.20
CA MET A 11 -9.70 -4.52 1.81
C MET A 11 -11.06 -4.28 1.15
N GLY A 12 -11.46 -5.11 0.17
CA GLY A 12 -12.75 -4.94 -0.51
C GLY A 12 -13.94 -5.05 0.44
N GLU A 13 -13.90 -5.94 1.44
CA GLU A 13 -14.90 -5.99 2.51
C GLU A 13 -14.93 -4.67 3.32
N GLY A 14 -13.77 -4.20 3.76
CA GLY A 14 -13.68 -2.94 4.51
C GLY A 14 -14.19 -1.74 3.71
N MET A 15 -13.86 -1.65 2.42
CA MET A 15 -14.36 -0.61 1.52
C MET A 15 -15.88 -0.72 1.34
N SER A 16 -16.41 -1.93 1.11
CA SER A 16 -17.85 -2.17 0.96
C SER A 16 -18.62 -1.70 2.19
N ARG A 17 -18.15 -2.03 3.39
CA ARG A 17 -18.77 -1.63 4.65
C ARG A 17 -18.79 -0.10 4.84
N ARG A 18 -17.71 0.60 4.48
CA ARG A 18 -17.69 2.07 4.53
C ARG A 18 -18.66 2.69 3.54
N LEU A 19 -18.71 2.16 2.32
CA LEU A 19 -19.65 2.63 1.29
C LEU A 19 -21.10 2.44 1.72
N ILE A 20 -21.46 1.29 2.29
CA ILE A 20 -22.80 1.03 2.81
C ILE A 20 -23.14 1.98 3.96
N ALA A 21 -22.21 2.20 4.89
CA ALA A 21 -22.39 3.14 6.00
C ALA A 21 -22.62 4.59 5.51
N ALA A 22 -22.08 4.95 4.35
CA ALA A 22 -22.31 6.23 3.69
C ALA A 22 -23.56 6.25 2.78
N GLY A 23 -24.39 5.21 2.78
CA GLY A 23 -25.64 5.13 2.03
C GLY A 23 -25.49 4.71 0.55
N HIS A 24 -24.36 4.15 0.16
CA HIS A 24 -24.20 3.54 -1.16
C HIS A 24 -24.77 2.13 -1.17
N GLU A 25 -25.16 1.65 -2.35
CA GLU A 25 -25.59 0.28 -2.60
C GLU A 25 -24.41 -0.47 -3.25
N VAL A 26 -23.91 -1.50 -2.58
CA VAL A 26 -22.73 -2.25 -3.03
C VAL A 26 -23.09 -3.69 -3.37
N HIS A 27 -22.93 -4.06 -4.62
CA HIS A 27 -23.07 -5.44 -5.08
C HIS A 27 -21.70 -6.05 -5.30
N GLY A 28 -21.49 -7.26 -4.75
CA GLY A 28 -20.19 -7.88 -4.70
C GLY A 28 -20.07 -9.14 -5.58
N TYR A 29 -18.90 -9.31 -6.17
CA TYR A 29 -18.48 -10.55 -6.82
C TYR A 29 -17.12 -11.02 -6.33
N ARG A 30 -17.00 -12.31 -6.12
CA ARG A 30 -15.71 -12.99 -5.92
C ARG A 30 -15.81 -14.44 -6.36
N ASN A 31 -14.67 -15.04 -6.75
CA ASN A 31 -14.61 -16.44 -7.24
C ASN A 31 -15.17 -17.47 -6.25
N ASN A 32 -15.06 -17.22 -4.94
CA ASN A 32 -15.68 -18.05 -3.92
C ASN A 32 -17.02 -17.45 -3.50
N TYR A 33 -18.09 -17.86 -4.17
CA TYR A 33 -19.44 -17.36 -3.94
C TYR A 33 -19.92 -17.52 -2.49
N LYS A 34 -19.64 -18.64 -1.82
CA LYS A 34 -20.04 -18.86 -0.41
C LYS A 34 -19.53 -17.75 0.50
N LYS A 35 -18.29 -17.29 0.29
CA LYS A 35 -17.74 -16.17 1.07
C LYS A 35 -18.36 -14.82 0.70
N ALA A 36 -18.89 -14.64 -0.51
CA ALA A 36 -19.65 -13.44 -0.85
C ALA A 36 -21.04 -13.47 -0.19
N GLU A 37 -21.68 -14.63 -0.17
CA GLU A 37 -22.94 -14.88 0.50
C GLU A 37 -22.86 -14.62 2.01
N GLU A 38 -21.81 -15.12 2.69
CA GLU A 38 -21.53 -14.81 4.09
C GLU A 38 -21.40 -13.29 4.37
N GLN A 39 -20.82 -12.54 3.45
CA GLN A 39 -20.71 -11.08 3.58
C GLN A 39 -22.04 -10.38 3.34
N PHE A 40 -22.87 -10.91 2.46
CA PHE A 40 -24.23 -10.44 2.26
C PHE A 40 -25.10 -10.70 3.50
N GLU A 41 -25.07 -11.91 4.07
CA GLU A 41 -25.79 -12.24 5.30
C GLU A 41 -25.38 -11.35 6.49
N LYS A 42 -24.12 -10.89 6.54
CA LYS A 42 -23.61 -9.96 7.54
C LYS A 42 -23.93 -8.48 7.21
N ALA A 43 -24.67 -8.22 6.14
CA ALA A 43 -24.92 -6.87 5.60
C ALA A 43 -23.65 -6.04 5.30
N TYR A 44 -22.56 -6.69 4.93
CA TYR A 44 -21.32 -6.04 4.48
C TYR A 44 -21.36 -5.63 3.01
N ILE A 45 -22.30 -6.19 2.26
CA ILE A 45 -22.65 -5.84 0.88
C ILE A 45 -24.17 -5.85 0.75
N SER A 46 -24.71 -5.12 -0.21
CA SER A 46 -26.15 -5.02 -0.49
C SER A 46 -26.70 -6.23 -1.26
N GLY A 47 -25.82 -6.95 -1.94
CA GLY A 47 -26.12 -8.16 -2.68
C GLY A 47 -24.86 -8.83 -3.20
N CYS A 48 -24.95 -10.12 -3.54
CA CYS A 48 -23.84 -10.86 -4.18
C CYS A 48 -24.30 -11.50 -5.48
N THR A 49 -23.34 -11.71 -6.38
CA THR A 49 -23.57 -12.32 -7.69
C THR A 49 -22.63 -13.49 -7.91
N THR A 50 -23.05 -14.42 -8.77
CA THR A 50 -22.29 -15.64 -9.10
C THR A 50 -21.33 -15.46 -10.27
N SER A 51 -21.45 -14.32 -10.99
CA SER A 51 -20.64 -14.02 -12.17
C SER A 51 -20.40 -12.51 -12.30
N VAL A 52 -19.39 -12.13 -13.06
CA VAL A 52 -19.13 -10.74 -13.45
C VAL A 52 -20.28 -10.21 -14.32
N GLU A 53 -20.84 -11.03 -15.22
CA GLU A 53 -22.04 -10.69 -16.00
C GLU A 53 -23.21 -10.28 -15.09
N GLY A 54 -23.53 -11.12 -14.11
CA GLY A 54 -24.60 -10.85 -13.14
C GLY A 54 -24.33 -9.56 -12.34
N LEU A 55 -23.06 -9.27 -12.01
CA LEU A 55 -22.70 -8.03 -11.35
C LEU A 55 -23.01 -6.82 -12.24
N VAL A 56 -22.61 -6.85 -13.50
CA VAL A 56 -22.86 -5.75 -14.45
C VAL A 56 -24.36 -5.54 -14.65
N GLN A 57 -25.13 -6.62 -14.83
CA GLN A 57 -26.60 -6.55 -14.95
C GLN A 57 -27.24 -5.89 -13.73
N VAL A 58 -26.83 -6.25 -12.53
CA VAL A 58 -27.36 -5.67 -11.28
C VAL A 58 -26.98 -4.20 -11.17
N VAL A 59 -25.74 -3.82 -11.47
CA VAL A 59 -25.30 -2.41 -11.40
C VAL A 59 -26.10 -1.53 -12.39
N HIS A 60 -26.36 -2.02 -13.60
CA HIS A 60 -27.13 -1.30 -14.59
C HIS A 60 -28.66 -1.38 -14.37
N SER A 61 -29.16 -2.32 -13.53
CA SER A 61 -30.60 -2.39 -13.26
C SER A 61 -31.07 -1.16 -12.48
N SER A 62 -32.04 -0.46 -13.00
CA SER A 62 -32.67 0.70 -12.34
C SER A 62 -33.44 0.25 -11.10
N LYS A 63 -33.40 1.01 -10.01
CA LYS A 63 -34.38 0.90 -8.94
C LYS A 63 -35.73 1.36 -9.47
N GLY A 64 -36.68 0.46 -9.57
CA GLY A 64 -38.12 0.62 -9.85
C GLY A 64 -38.60 1.98 -10.35
N THR A 65 -39.25 2.01 -11.53
CA THR A 65 -39.72 3.16 -12.28
C THR A 65 -38.61 3.98 -12.95
N LEU A 66 -38.28 3.57 -14.18
CA LEU A 66 -37.34 4.29 -15.06
C LEU A 66 -37.89 5.71 -15.33
N THR A 67 -37.18 6.72 -14.88
CA THR A 67 -37.16 8.00 -15.58
C THR A 67 -36.19 7.93 -16.74
N GLN A 68 -36.42 8.68 -17.83
CA GLN A 68 -35.51 8.67 -18.99
C GLN A 68 -34.07 9.11 -18.65
N ASP A 69 -33.85 9.75 -17.49
CA ASP A 69 -32.56 10.18 -16.99
C ASP A 69 -31.79 9.07 -16.24
N ASP A 70 -32.46 8.09 -15.63
CA ASP A 70 -31.84 6.97 -14.91
C ASP A 70 -31.15 5.98 -15.86
N ALA A 71 -31.58 5.93 -17.12
CA ALA A 71 -30.99 5.08 -18.17
C ALA A 71 -29.62 5.59 -18.67
N LYS A 72 -29.17 6.76 -18.19
CA LYS A 72 -27.91 7.41 -18.63
C LYS A 72 -26.82 7.46 -17.56
N SER A 73 -27.08 6.98 -16.36
CA SER A 73 -26.05 6.97 -15.31
C SER A 73 -25.04 5.87 -15.55
N PRO A 74 -23.74 6.16 -15.58
CA PRO A 74 -22.70 5.14 -15.80
C PRO A 74 -22.71 4.08 -14.69
N GLY A 75 -22.50 2.83 -15.08
CA GLY A 75 -22.13 1.77 -14.13
C GLY A 75 -20.75 2.08 -13.51
N VAL A 76 -20.61 1.90 -12.20
CA VAL A 76 -19.33 2.10 -11.51
C VAL A 76 -18.87 0.77 -10.94
N PHE A 77 -17.68 0.33 -11.35
CA PHE A 77 -17.09 -0.94 -10.97
C PHE A 77 -15.75 -0.72 -10.28
N MET A 78 -15.61 -1.20 -9.06
CA MET A 78 -14.37 -1.15 -8.28
C MET A 78 -13.68 -2.51 -8.32
N MET A 79 -12.42 -2.55 -8.74
CA MET A 79 -11.58 -3.73 -8.70
C MET A 79 -10.62 -3.63 -7.53
N VAL A 80 -10.77 -4.53 -6.54
CA VAL A 80 -9.91 -4.64 -5.34
C VAL A 80 -9.27 -6.01 -5.34
N VAL A 81 -8.46 -6.26 -6.36
CA VAL A 81 -7.82 -7.55 -6.65
C VAL A 81 -6.30 -7.42 -6.67
N PRO A 82 -5.53 -8.50 -6.50
CA PRO A 82 -4.08 -8.47 -6.64
C PRO A 82 -3.64 -7.94 -8.02
N ALA A 83 -2.52 -7.22 -8.06
CA ALA A 83 -2.03 -6.55 -9.27
C ALA A 83 -1.85 -7.49 -10.47
N GLU A 84 -1.41 -8.72 -10.21
CA GLU A 84 -1.23 -9.77 -11.22
C GLU A 84 -2.54 -10.26 -11.83
N THR A 85 -3.67 -10.06 -11.18
CA THR A 85 -4.99 -10.50 -11.69
C THR A 85 -5.83 -9.37 -12.28
N VAL A 86 -5.36 -8.13 -12.20
CA VAL A 86 -6.12 -6.95 -12.69
C VAL A 86 -6.43 -7.06 -14.17
N GLU A 87 -5.46 -7.50 -15.00
CA GLU A 87 -5.66 -7.56 -16.45
C GLU A 87 -6.72 -8.59 -16.83
N ASP A 88 -6.69 -9.78 -16.23
CA ASP A 88 -7.66 -10.84 -16.50
C ASP A 88 -9.06 -10.44 -16.02
N THR A 89 -9.14 -9.85 -14.81
CA THR A 89 -10.39 -9.33 -14.25
C THR A 89 -10.98 -8.23 -15.12
N LEU A 90 -10.14 -7.33 -15.63
CA LEU A 90 -10.55 -6.25 -16.52
C LEU A 90 -11.08 -6.81 -17.86
N ASN A 91 -10.39 -7.78 -18.45
CA ASN A 91 -10.79 -8.40 -19.69
C ASN A 91 -12.13 -9.16 -19.57
N GLU A 92 -12.39 -9.81 -18.43
CA GLU A 92 -13.68 -10.44 -18.14
C GLU A 92 -14.78 -9.37 -17.99
N LEU A 93 -14.54 -8.30 -17.23
CA LEU A 93 -15.50 -7.23 -17.01
C LEU A 93 -15.88 -6.51 -18.30
N LEU A 94 -14.91 -6.25 -19.18
CA LEU A 94 -15.11 -5.54 -20.45
C LEU A 94 -16.01 -6.26 -21.44
N GLN A 95 -16.27 -7.57 -21.28
CA GLN A 95 -17.22 -8.30 -22.13
C GLN A 95 -18.67 -7.84 -21.93
N PHE A 96 -18.96 -7.21 -20.79
CA PHE A 96 -20.30 -6.82 -20.37
C PHE A 96 -20.48 -5.31 -20.15
N CYS A 97 -19.40 -4.56 -20.03
CA CYS A 97 -19.41 -3.11 -19.86
C CYS A 97 -19.91 -2.40 -21.13
N VAL A 98 -20.53 -1.25 -20.93
CA VAL A 98 -21.04 -0.40 -22.00
C VAL A 98 -20.35 0.96 -22.02
N GLU A 99 -20.53 1.71 -23.10
CA GLU A 99 -20.04 3.09 -23.22
C GLU A 99 -20.56 3.96 -22.05
N GLY A 100 -19.69 4.73 -21.44
CA GLY A 100 -19.98 5.57 -20.28
C GLY A 100 -19.60 4.94 -18.94
N ASP A 101 -19.44 3.62 -18.84
CA ASP A 101 -19.07 2.96 -17.59
C ASP A 101 -17.73 3.45 -17.05
N ILE A 102 -17.62 3.40 -15.72
CA ILE A 102 -16.40 3.81 -14.99
C ILE A 102 -15.83 2.60 -14.25
N ILE A 103 -14.57 2.31 -14.50
CA ILE A 103 -13.82 1.24 -13.81
C ILE A 103 -12.75 1.87 -12.94
N ILE A 104 -12.76 1.56 -11.63
CA ILE A 104 -11.80 2.03 -10.65
C ILE A 104 -10.89 0.88 -10.23
N ASP A 105 -9.60 0.98 -10.54
CA ASP A 105 -8.57 0.01 -10.15
C ASP A 105 -7.92 0.42 -8.82
N HIS A 106 -8.21 -0.32 -7.74
CA HIS A 106 -7.62 -0.15 -6.41
C HIS A 106 -6.44 -1.12 -6.16
N GLY A 107 -5.98 -1.84 -7.18
CA GLY A 107 -4.81 -2.71 -7.08
C GLY A 107 -3.51 -1.90 -6.89
N ASN A 108 -2.46 -2.56 -6.42
CA ASN A 108 -1.10 -1.99 -6.48
C ASN A 108 -0.52 -2.16 -7.90
N SER A 109 -1.19 -1.59 -8.89
CA SER A 109 -0.81 -1.71 -10.29
C SER A 109 0.36 -0.78 -10.64
N ASN A 110 1.17 -1.19 -11.62
CA ASN A 110 2.18 -0.30 -12.17
C ASN A 110 1.50 0.84 -12.95
N PHE A 111 1.90 2.08 -12.70
CA PHE A 111 1.31 3.28 -13.33
C PHE A 111 1.40 3.27 -14.86
N LYS A 112 2.44 2.63 -15.43
CA LYS A 112 2.60 2.47 -16.90
C LYS A 112 1.50 1.56 -17.45
N ASP A 113 1.10 0.52 -16.70
CA ASP A 113 -0.01 -0.37 -17.07
C ASP A 113 -1.35 0.36 -16.97
N SER A 114 -1.54 1.16 -15.92
CA SER A 114 -2.74 1.99 -15.76
C SER A 114 -2.96 2.94 -16.92
N ARG A 115 -1.89 3.59 -17.40
CA ARG A 115 -1.95 4.44 -18.60
C ARG A 115 -2.37 3.66 -19.85
N ARG A 116 -1.78 2.48 -20.08
CA ARG A 116 -2.14 1.63 -21.23
C ARG A 116 -3.59 1.15 -21.16
N ARG A 117 -4.06 0.75 -19.96
CA ARG A 117 -5.46 0.37 -19.72
C ARG A 117 -6.40 1.52 -20.02
N ALA A 118 -6.14 2.70 -19.47
CA ALA A 118 -6.96 3.89 -19.71
C ALA A 118 -7.05 4.24 -21.21
N GLU A 119 -5.93 4.20 -21.94
CA GLU A 119 -5.92 4.44 -23.39
C GLU A 119 -6.75 3.39 -24.16
N ARG A 120 -6.66 2.12 -23.76
CA ARG A 120 -7.46 1.05 -24.37
C ARG A 120 -8.95 1.26 -24.12
N LEU A 121 -9.34 1.53 -22.89
CA LEU A 121 -10.73 1.66 -22.48
C LEU A 121 -11.38 2.92 -23.08
N SER A 122 -10.64 4.01 -23.22
CA SER A 122 -11.16 5.24 -23.82
C SER A 122 -11.61 5.04 -25.26
N LYS A 123 -10.99 4.12 -26.02
CA LYS A 123 -11.41 3.74 -27.38
C LYS A 123 -12.74 2.99 -27.41
N MET A 124 -13.16 2.45 -26.26
CA MET A 124 -14.45 1.78 -26.06
C MET A 124 -15.49 2.69 -25.39
N GLY A 125 -15.16 3.97 -25.16
CA GLY A 125 -16.01 4.91 -24.44
C GLY A 125 -16.10 4.65 -22.94
N ILE A 126 -15.26 3.77 -22.40
CA ILE A 126 -15.22 3.40 -20.97
C ILE A 126 -14.18 4.24 -20.27
N GLN A 127 -14.52 4.77 -19.09
CA GLN A 127 -13.62 5.57 -18.24
C GLN A 127 -12.83 4.67 -17.30
N TYR A 128 -11.52 4.89 -17.20
CA TYR A 128 -10.64 4.20 -16.25
C TYR A 128 -10.08 5.18 -15.24
N ILE A 129 -10.17 4.80 -13.96
CA ILE A 129 -9.59 5.50 -12.83
C ILE A 129 -8.60 4.55 -12.15
N ASP A 130 -7.38 4.98 -11.98
CA ASP A 130 -6.40 4.33 -11.12
C ASP A 130 -6.43 4.98 -9.74
N CYS A 131 -6.63 4.16 -8.71
CA CYS A 131 -6.82 4.63 -7.34
C CYS A 131 -5.84 3.93 -6.40
N GLY A 132 -4.66 4.51 -6.25
CA GLY A 132 -3.70 4.09 -5.25
C GLY A 132 -4.28 4.22 -3.84
N THR A 133 -4.28 3.12 -3.09
CA THR A 133 -4.96 3.06 -1.79
C THR A 133 -3.98 2.72 -0.68
N SER A 134 -3.96 3.55 0.37
CA SER A 134 -3.20 3.32 1.60
C SER A 134 -4.15 3.21 2.81
N GLY A 135 -3.81 2.35 3.78
CA GLY A 135 -4.63 2.07 4.96
C GLY A 135 -4.73 0.58 5.28
N GLY A 136 -4.56 -0.28 4.27
CA GLY A 136 -4.52 -1.74 4.43
C GLY A 136 -5.74 -2.29 5.17
N VAL A 137 -5.50 -3.20 6.11
CA VAL A 137 -6.56 -3.85 6.91
C VAL A 137 -7.22 -2.91 7.92
N TYR A 138 -6.59 -1.80 8.26
CA TYR A 138 -7.11 -0.80 9.19
C TYR A 138 -7.99 0.26 8.52
N GLY A 139 -8.11 0.22 7.18
CA GLY A 139 -8.88 1.20 6.43
C GLY A 139 -10.37 1.21 6.75
N LEU A 140 -10.94 0.10 7.22
CA LEU A 140 -12.32 0.07 7.69
C LEU A 140 -12.56 1.07 8.83
N GLU A 141 -11.67 1.11 9.80
CA GLU A 141 -11.79 1.94 11.00
C GLU A 141 -11.24 3.35 10.77
N ARG A 142 -10.07 3.45 10.14
CA ARG A 142 -9.33 4.70 9.98
C ARG A 142 -9.66 5.48 8.71
N GLY A 143 -10.33 4.85 7.74
CA GLY A 143 -10.45 5.35 6.36
C GLY A 143 -9.24 4.98 5.50
N TYR A 144 -9.41 5.16 4.20
CA TYR A 144 -8.38 4.89 3.19
C TYR A 144 -7.85 6.21 2.61
N CYS A 145 -6.54 6.42 2.69
CA CYS A 145 -5.91 7.51 1.95
C CYS A 145 -5.85 7.14 0.46
N LEU A 146 -6.45 7.98 -0.41
CA LEU A 146 -6.63 7.65 -1.82
C LEU A 146 -5.90 8.64 -2.73
N MET A 147 -5.12 8.11 -3.66
CA MET A 147 -4.43 8.85 -4.72
C MET A 147 -5.06 8.47 -6.05
N VAL A 148 -5.84 9.38 -6.62
CA VAL A 148 -6.73 9.11 -7.76
C VAL A 148 -6.17 9.70 -9.04
N GLY A 149 -6.05 8.90 -10.09
CA GLY A 149 -5.71 9.33 -11.44
C GLY A 149 -6.85 8.99 -12.41
N GLY A 150 -7.14 9.90 -13.34
CA GLY A 150 -8.19 9.70 -14.33
C GLY A 150 -8.73 11.01 -14.91
N ALA A 151 -9.69 10.90 -15.83
CA ALA A 151 -10.35 12.08 -16.39
C ALA A 151 -11.16 12.83 -15.31
N ASN A 152 -11.12 14.17 -15.34
CA ASN A 152 -11.82 15.02 -14.38
C ASN A 152 -13.31 14.66 -14.24
N THR A 153 -13.98 14.37 -15.35
CA THR A 153 -15.40 14.01 -15.39
C THR A 153 -15.67 12.72 -14.62
N ALA A 154 -14.87 11.67 -14.86
CA ALA A 154 -15.01 10.38 -14.18
C ALA A 154 -14.71 10.52 -12.67
N VAL A 155 -13.63 11.22 -12.32
CA VAL A 155 -13.26 11.46 -10.92
C VAL A 155 -14.34 12.26 -10.19
N SER A 156 -14.88 13.30 -10.82
CA SER A 156 -15.99 14.10 -10.23
C SER A 156 -17.26 13.27 -10.04
N THR A 157 -17.61 12.39 -10.97
CA THR A 157 -18.75 11.46 -10.84
C THR A 157 -18.55 10.50 -9.66
N CYS A 158 -17.32 10.00 -9.44
CA CYS A 158 -17.00 9.06 -8.36
C CYS A 158 -16.62 9.74 -7.04
N ARG A 159 -16.63 11.07 -6.95
CA ARG A 159 -16.30 11.81 -5.73
C ARG A 159 -17.05 11.31 -4.48
N PRO A 160 -18.36 11.01 -4.50
CA PRO A 160 -19.05 10.50 -3.32
C PRO A 160 -18.48 9.17 -2.81
N ILE A 161 -17.91 8.35 -3.70
CA ILE A 161 -17.22 7.09 -3.33
C ILE A 161 -15.92 7.41 -2.59
N PHE A 162 -15.12 8.33 -3.13
CA PHE A 162 -13.84 8.71 -2.50
C PHE A 162 -14.05 9.39 -1.15
N ASP A 163 -15.03 10.30 -1.05
CA ASP A 163 -15.40 10.95 0.21
C ASP A 163 -15.85 9.92 1.27
N ALA A 164 -16.60 8.87 0.88
CA ALA A 164 -17.04 7.80 1.77
C ALA A 164 -15.91 6.89 2.26
N LEU A 165 -14.93 6.62 1.40
CA LEU A 165 -13.80 5.76 1.70
C LEU A 165 -12.73 6.48 2.52
N ALA A 166 -12.54 7.77 2.32
CA ALA A 166 -11.48 8.57 2.94
C ALA A 166 -11.65 8.69 4.46
N PRO A 167 -10.55 9.01 5.19
CA PRO A 167 -10.59 9.19 6.65
C PRO A 167 -11.50 10.30 7.12
N GLY A 168 -11.65 11.38 6.32
CA GLY A 168 -12.39 12.58 6.67
C GLY A 168 -11.54 13.62 7.40
N ILE A 169 -12.06 14.85 7.47
CA ILE A 169 -11.34 16.03 7.99
C ILE A 169 -10.87 15.89 9.44
N ALA A 170 -11.56 15.09 10.24
CA ALA A 170 -11.21 14.88 11.64
C ALA A 170 -9.96 13.98 11.85
N ALA A 171 -9.43 13.36 10.78
CA ALA A 171 -8.29 12.45 10.87
C ALA A 171 -6.98 13.15 11.24
N ALA A 172 -6.83 14.44 10.92
CA ALA A 172 -5.69 15.26 11.28
C ALA A 172 -6.10 16.74 11.45
N PRO A 173 -5.38 17.52 12.28
CA PRO A 173 -5.55 18.97 12.31
C PRO A 173 -5.28 19.58 10.92
N ARG A 174 -6.01 20.64 10.57
CA ARG A 174 -5.75 21.39 9.34
C ARG A 174 -4.36 22.05 9.39
N THR A 175 -3.68 22.07 8.26
CA THR A 175 -2.41 22.81 8.14
C THR A 175 -2.66 24.32 8.27
N CYS A 176 -1.64 25.06 8.74
CA CYS A 176 -1.71 26.51 8.84
C CYS A 176 -2.05 27.16 7.48
N ASP A 177 -2.63 28.36 7.53
CA ASP A 177 -2.91 29.21 6.38
C ASP A 177 -3.96 28.70 5.38
N ARG A 178 -4.67 27.61 5.69
CA ARG A 178 -5.88 27.23 4.94
C ARG A 178 -7.05 28.08 5.40
N ASP A 179 -7.78 28.68 4.42
CA ASP A 179 -8.97 29.47 4.75
C ASP A 179 -9.99 28.60 5.50
N GLY A 180 -10.67 29.20 6.50
CA GLY A 180 -11.54 28.46 7.41
C GLY A 180 -12.81 27.89 6.76
N TYR A 181 -13.15 28.28 5.55
CA TYR A 181 -14.44 28.00 4.92
C TYR A 181 -14.36 26.98 3.78
N THR A 182 -13.27 26.99 3.01
CA THR A 182 -13.11 26.08 1.88
C THR A 182 -12.46 24.78 2.33
N LEU A 183 -13.09 23.65 2.03
CA LEU A 183 -12.58 22.31 2.28
C LEU A 183 -12.19 21.66 0.96
N TYR A 184 -11.00 21.11 0.91
CA TYR A 184 -10.43 20.47 -0.28
C TYR A 184 -10.38 18.95 -0.12
N PRO A 185 -10.46 18.17 -1.20
CA PRO A 185 -10.42 16.69 -1.14
C PRO A 185 -9.25 16.13 -0.35
N GLU A 186 -8.07 16.73 -0.49
CA GLU A 186 -6.87 16.28 0.23
C GLU A 186 -6.98 16.42 1.75
N GLU A 187 -7.82 17.31 2.26
CA GLU A 187 -8.09 17.46 3.70
C GLU A 187 -8.99 16.35 4.24
N PHE A 188 -9.73 15.66 3.36
CA PHE A 188 -10.49 14.46 3.70
C PHE A 188 -9.64 13.19 3.60
N GLY A 189 -8.46 13.26 3.00
CA GLY A 189 -7.54 12.14 2.81
C GLY A 189 -7.61 11.49 1.44
N TRP A 190 -8.10 12.19 0.41
CA TRP A 190 -7.98 11.77 -0.97
C TRP A 190 -7.61 12.92 -1.90
N ILE A 191 -6.94 12.64 -3.00
CA ILE A 191 -6.52 13.63 -3.98
C ILE A 191 -6.75 13.15 -5.41
N HIS A 192 -7.20 14.04 -6.30
CA HIS A 192 -7.07 13.84 -7.74
C HIS A 192 -5.66 14.25 -8.16
N ALA A 193 -4.78 13.27 -8.33
CA ALA A 193 -3.35 13.48 -8.58
C ALA A 193 -3.04 13.87 -10.04
N GLY A 194 -3.99 13.66 -10.97
CA GLY A 194 -3.82 13.99 -12.38
C GLY A 194 -4.50 13.00 -13.32
N SER A 195 -4.03 12.95 -14.57
CA SER A 195 -4.54 12.00 -15.57
C SER A 195 -4.28 10.54 -15.18
N ALA A 196 -4.87 9.61 -15.93
CA ALA A 196 -4.69 8.17 -15.70
C ALA A 196 -3.21 7.76 -15.57
N GLY A 197 -2.94 6.96 -14.55
CA GLY A 197 -1.61 6.57 -14.09
C GLY A 197 -1.05 7.43 -12.96
N ALA A 198 -1.54 8.67 -12.77
CA ALA A 198 -1.01 9.56 -11.73
C ALA A 198 -1.32 9.06 -10.31
N GLY A 199 -2.46 8.43 -10.09
CA GLY A 199 -2.82 7.85 -8.80
C GLY A 199 -1.87 6.74 -8.38
N HIS A 200 -1.66 5.75 -9.24
CA HIS A 200 -0.72 4.65 -8.98
C HIS A 200 0.74 5.13 -8.96
N PHE A 201 1.10 6.16 -9.72
CA PHE A 201 2.44 6.77 -9.62
C PHE A 201 2.69 7.37 -8.23
N VAL A 202 1.75 8.18 -7.73
CA VAL A 202 1.85 8.77 -6.39
C VAL A 202 1.86 7.70 -5.31
N LYS A 203 1.01 6.65 -5.45
CA LYS A 203 1.01 5.51 -4.52
C LYS A 203 2.31 4.73 -4.53
N MET A 204 2.90 4.51 -5.69
CA MET A 204 4.21 3.85 -5.82
C MET A 204 5.31 4.62 -5.08
N VAL A 205 5.36 5.94 -5.24
CA VAL A 205 6.32 6.81 -4.52
C VAL A 205 6.06 6.78 -3.02
N HIS A 206 4.79 6.82 -2.59
CA HIS A 206 4.41 6.63 -1.18
C HIS A 206 5.02 5.34 -0.62
N ASN A 207 4.91 4.22 -1.33
CA ASN A 207 5.49 2.95 -0.90
C ASN A 207 7.03 2.98 -0.87
N GLY A 208 7.67 3.68 -1.78
CA GLY A 208 9.11 3.92 -1.73
C GLY A 208 9.55 4.66 -0.46
N ILE A 209 8.81 5.72 -0.08
CA ILE A 209 9.02 6.46 1.17
C ILE A 209 8.80 5.54 2.38
N GLU A 210 7.73 4.74 2.36
CA GLU A 210 7.43 3.76 3.40
C GLU A 210 8.60 2.79 3.62
N TYR A 211 9.22 2.28 2.55
CA TYR A 211 10.42 1.42 2.64
C TYR A 211 11.57 2.12 3.36
N GLY A 212 11.83 3.39 3.04
CA GLY A 212 12.90 4.17 3.69
C GLY A 212 12.66 4.37 5.18
N ILE A 213 11.44 4.73 5.57
CA ILE A 213 11.06 4.92 6.97
C ILE A 213 11.16 3.59 7.75
N MET A 214 10.62 2.51 7.20
CA MET A 214 10.70 1.18 7.83
C MET A 214 12.15 0.72 8.01
N GLN A 215 13.01 0.95 7.02
CA GLN A 215 14.42 0.60 7.11
C GLN A 215 15.14 1.40 8.19
N ALA A 216 14.89 2.71 8.28
CA ALA A 216 15.49 3.56 9.32
C ALA A 216 15.09 3.12 10.73
N TYR A 217 13.80 2.77 10.95
CA TYR A 217 13.38 2.19 12.24
C TYR A 217 14.07 0.85 12.52
N ALA A 218 14.10 -0.05 11.54
CA ALA A 218 14.71 -1.37 11.70
C ALA A 218 16.19 -1.26 12.10
N GLU A 219 16.95 -0.41 11.43
CA GLU A 219 18.37 -0.17 11.73
C GLU A 219 18.55 0.47 13.11
N GLY A 220 17.78 1.50 13.44
CA GLY A 220 17.85 2.18 14.74
C GLY A 220 17.50 1.25 15.91
N PHE A 221 16.43 0.46 15.78
CA PHE A 221 16.07 -0.52 16.80
C PHE A 221 17.05 -1.67 16.91
N ASN A 222 17.68 -2.09 15.82
CA ASN A 222 18.75 -3.08 15.85
C ASN A 222 19.99 -2.56 16.59
N ILE A 223 20.38 -1.30 16.39
CA ILE A 223 21.48 -0.67 17.16
C ILE A 223 21.16 -0.67 18.66
N LEU A 224 19.91 -0.35 19.04
CA LEU A 224 19.51 -0.38 20.45
C LEU A 224 19.47 -1.79 21.03
N HIS A 225 19.08 -2.78 20.24
CA HIS A 225 19.08 -4.20 20.62
C HIS A 225 20.50 -4.70 20.89
N GLU A 226 21.48 -4.29 20.08
CA GLU A 226 22.88 -4.68 20.20
C GLU A 226 23.69 -3.79 21.17
N ALA A 227 23.06 -2.82 21.86
CA ALA A 227 23.75 -1.87 22.73
C ALA A 227 24.46 -2.51 23.94
N ASN A 228 24.27 -3.79 24.21
CA ASN A 228 24.95 -4.57 25.23
C ASN A 228 26.07 -5.49 24.68
N ALA A 229 26.49 -5.29 23.44
CA ALA A 229 27.52 -6.12 22.82
C ALA A 229 28.85 -6.06 23.58
N GLY A 230 29.20 -4.92 24.17
CA GLY A 230 30.43 -4.74 24.94
C GLY A 230 30.53 -5.64 26.17
N SER A 231 29.42 -5.96 26.85
CA SER A 231 29.42 -6.85 28.01
C SER A 231 29.77 -8.31 27.66
N LYS A 232 29.61 -8.69 26.39
CA LYS A 232 29.90 -10.02 25.86
C LYS A 232 31.17 -10.05 24.98
N TYR A 233 31.83 -8.88 24.85
CA TYR A 233 32.94 -8.74 23.93
C TYR A 233 34.17 -9.52 24.43
N VAL A 234 34.66 -10.41 23.61
CA VAL A 234 35.97 -11.05 23.78
C VAL A 234 36.82 -10.63 22.60
N LYS A 235 37.97 -10.01 22.86
CA LYS A 235 38.91 -9.61 21.80
C LYS A 235 39.39 -10.87 21.04
N GLU A 236 38.90 -11.03 19.84
CA GLU A 236 39.40 -12.08 18.95
C GLU A 236 40.84 -11.72 18.52
N GLY A 237 41.74 -12.71 18.51
CA GLY A 237 43.13 -12.51 18.08
C GLY A 237 43.28 -12.48 16.56
N ASP A 238 42.20 -12.32 15.81
CA ASP A 238 42.19 -12.28 14.36
C ASP A 238 42.51 -10.86 13.88
N ALA A 239 43.67 -10.68 13.26
CA ALA A 239 44.12 -9.39 12.72
C ALA A 239 43.22 -8.85 11.59
N GLU A 240 42.29 -9.67 11.09
CA GLU A 240 41.39 -9.32 9.97
C GLU A 240 40.02 -8.81 10.41
N VAL A 241 39.71 -8.94 11.71
CA VAL A 241 38.50 -8.42 12.31
C VAL A 241 38.85 -7.20 13.15
N ALA A 242 38.33 -6.06 12.76
CA ALA A 242 38.51 -4.83 13.55
C ALA A 242 37.96 -5.04 14.96
N PRO A 243 38.76 -4.80 16.02
CA PRO A 243 38.26 -4.92 17.39
C PRO A 243 37.20 -3.86 17.67
N MET A 244 36.29 -4.18 18.60
CA MET A 244 35.41 -3.16 19.16
C MET A 244 36.29 -2.14 19.94
N ASP A 245 36.13 -0.87 19.59
CA ASP A 245 36.78 0.22 20.31
C ASP A 245 35.94 0.58 21.55
N CYS A 246 36.57 0.70 22.72
CA CYS A 246 35.91 0.99 23.99
C CYS A 246 34.67 0.12 24.27
N PRO A 247 34.79 -1.21 24.42
CA PRO A 247 33.62 -2.09 24.65
C PRO A 247 32.82 -1.66 25.89
N GLU A 248 33.44 -1.05 26.88
CA GLU A 248 32.81 -0.52 28.09
C GLU A 248 31.74 0.54 27.82
N ASP A 249 31.79 1.23 26.71
CA ASP A 249 30.80 2.22 26.29
C ASP A 249 29.52 1.58 25.72
N TYR A 250 29.51 0.27 25.47
CA TYR A 250 28.40 -0.48 24.85
C TYR A 250 27.88 -1.60 25.78
N CYS A 251 27.64 -1.24 27.05
CA CYS A 251 27.16 -2.18 28.09
C CYS A 251 25.75 -1.78 28.60
N TYR A 252 24.84 -1.43 27.68
CA TYR A 252 23.49 -1.00 28.03
C TYR A 252 22.46 -2.10 27.80
N ASP A 253 21.78 -2.53 28.86
CA ASP A 253 20.63 -3.43 28.79
C ASP A 253 19.36 -2.61 28.48
N ILE A 254 19.11 -2.37 27.20
CA ILE A 254 18.03 -1.53 26.71
C ILE A 254 16.80 -2.38 26.39
N ASN A 255 15.68 -2.08 27.05
CA ASN A 255 14.39 -2.64 26.66
C ASN A 255 13.82 -1.90 25.45
N VAL A 256 14.03 -2.45 24.25
CA VAL A 256 13.65 -1.84 22.96
C VAL A 256 12.14 -1.58 22.85
N ALA A 257 11.30 -2.47 23.40
CA ALA A 257 9.85 -2.29 23.40
C ALA A 257 9.42 -1.04 24.21
N LYS A 258 10.09 -0.78 25.35
CA LYS A 258 9.82 0.43 26.15
C LYS A 258 10.29 1.70 25.45
N VAL A 259 11.40 1.64 24.70
CA VAL A 259 11.88 2.76 23.90
C VAL A 259 10.87 3.08 22.79
N ALA A 260 10.41 2.07 22.06
CA ALA A 260 9.40 2.24 20.99
C ALA A 260 8.10 2.87 21.56
N GLU A 261 7.62 2.39 22.72
CA GLU A 261 6.43 2.94 23.40
C GLU A 261 6.65 4.39 23.84
N CYS A 262 7.83 4.72 24.32
CA CYS A 262 8.18 6.10 24.69
C CYS A 262 8.20 7.02 23.46
N TRP A 263 8.88 6.61 22.40
CA TRP A 263 9.06 7.45 21.22
C TRP A 263 7.75 7.72 20.48
N ARG A 264 6.84 6.72 20.39
CA ARG A 264 5.56 6.93 19.73
C ARG A 264 4.67 7.96 20.42
N ARG A 265 4.95 8.31 21.69
CA ARG A 265 4.12 9.23 22.51
C ARG A 265 4.45 10.70 22.36
N GLY A 266 5.48 11.07 21.64
CA GLY A 266 5.77 12.49 21.49
C GLY A 266 7.15 12.82 20.95
N SER A 267 7.93 11.84 20.52
CA SER A 267 9.19 12.15 19.85
C SER A 267 8.94 12.60 18.40
N VAL A 268 9.92 13.31 17.84
CA VAL A 268 9.87 13.79 16.46
C VAL A 268 9.83 12.66 15.42
N VAL A 269 10.25 11.44 15.78
CA VAL A 269 10.15 10.25 14.93
C VAL A 269 8.81 9.52 15.07
N GLY A 270 7.83 10.10 15.76
CA GLY A 270 6.49 9.52 15.90
C GLY A 270 5.80 9.34 14.55
N SER A 271 5.24 8.16 14.33
CA SER A 271 4.46 7.85 13.10
C SER A 271 3.56 6.64 13.33
N TRP A 272 2.59 6.41 12.45
CA TRP A 272 1.80 5.18 12.51
C TRP A 272 2.65 3.91 12.35
N LEU A 273 3.70 3.93 11.55
CA LEU A 273 4.65 2.81 11.45
C LEU A 273 5.34 2.53 12.78
N LEU A 274 5.67 3.57 13.55
CA LEU A 274 6.23 3.41 14.90
C LEU A 274 5.18 2.87 15.88
N ASP A 275 3.91 3.24 15.76
CA ASP A 275 2.82 2.65 16.56
C ASP A 275 2.72 1.14 16.34
N LEU A 276 2.79 0.69 15.08
CA LEU A 276 2.78 -0.73 14.72
C LEU A 276 4.05 -1.46 15.21
N THR A 277 5.20 -0.79 15.13
CA THR A 277 6.47 -1.33 15.65
C THR A 277 6.40 -1.52 17.18
N ALA A 278 5.88 -0.54 17.90
CA ALA A 278 5.72 -0.65 19.34
C ALA A 278 4.76 -1.78 19.75
N ASP A 279 3.66 -1.98 19.00
CA ASP A 279 2.71 -3.07 19.29
C ASP A 279 3.33 -4.44 19.04
N VAL A 280 4.09 -4.64 17.96
CA VAL A 280 4.72 -5.93 17.69
C VAL A 280 5.83 -6.24 18.71
N LEU A 281 6.67 -5.27 19.08
CA LEU A 281 7.74 -5.43 20.08
C LEU A 281 7.17 -5.67 21.49
N ARG A 282 6.01 -5.12 21.80
CA ARG A 282 5.32 -5.39 23.07
C ARG A 282 4.84 -6.85 23.17
N ARG A 283 4.42 -7.44 22.05
CA ARG A 283 3.92 -8.83 21.98
C ARG A 283 5.05 -9.86 21.96
N ASP A 284 6.14 -9.53 21.27
CA ASP A 284 7.31 -10.39 21.08
C ASP A 284 8.55 -9.52 20.96
N GLY A 285 9.22 -9.27 22.10
CA GLY A 285 10.37 -8.36 22.18
C GLY A 285 11.58 -8.82 21.36
N GLU A 286 11.73 -10.15 21.16
CA GLU A 286 12.80 -10.77 20.39
C GLU A 286 12.39 -11.06 18.93
N LEU A 287 11.14 -10.75 18.55
CA LEU A 287 10.58 -11.01 17.22
C LEU A 287 10.75 -12.47 16.74
N SER A 288 10.72 -13.42 17.67
CA SER A 288 11.04 -14.83 17.45
C SER A 288 10.09 -15.51 16.46
N ASN A 289 8.90 -14.96 16.28
CA ASN A 289 7.88 -15.46 15.37
C ASN A 289 8.01 -14.94 13.95
N PHE A 290 9.01 -14.08 13.66
CA PHE A 290 9.21 -13.46 12.36
C PHE A 290 10.47 -13.96 11.67
N ALA A 291 10.37 -14.23 10.38
CA ALA A 291 11.54 -14.55 9.56
C ALA A 291 12.35 -13.29 9.26
N GLY A 292 13.69 -13.42 9.19
CA GLY A 292 14.57 -12.29 8.86
C GLY A 292 14.55 -11.85 7.39
N GLY A 293 13.91 -12.62 6.49
CA GLY A 293 13.80 -12.28 5.06
C GLY A 293 12.62 -11.39 4.76
N VAL A 294 12.85 -10.22 4.15
CA VAL A 294 11.81 -9.24 3.83
C VAL A 294 11.53 -9.21 2.34
N SER A 295 10.27 -9.49 1.95
CA SER A 295 9.81 -9.42 0.56
C SER A 295 9.63 -7.97 0.08
N ASP A 296 9.72 -7.78 -1.22
CA ASP A 296 9.29 -6.57 -1.91
C ASP A 296 8.15 -6.90 -2.88
N SER A 297 7.12 -6.08 -2.95
CA SER A 297 5.93 -6.23 -3.79
C SER A 297 6.04 -5.50 -5.13
N GLY A 298 7.22 -4.94 -5.44
CA GLY A 298 7.53 -4.30 -6.71
C GLY A 298 7.53 -2.77 -6.68
N GLU A 299 6.73 -2.11 -5.84
CA GLU A 299 6.58 -0.66 -5.84
C GLU A 299 7.89 0.06 -5.49
N GLY A 300 8.69 -0.50 -4.57
CA GLY A 300 10.03 0.02 -4.26
C GLY A 300 10.96 -0.02 -5.48
N ARG A 301 10.89 -1.10 -6.27
CA ARG A 301 11.65 -1.22 -7.54
C ARG A 301 11.20 -0.16 -8.54
N TRP A 302 9.89 -0.02 -8.73
CA TRP A 302 9.34 0.95 -9.69
C TRP A 302 9.66 2.38 -9.27
N THR A 303 9.68 2.69 -7.98
CA THR A 303 10.10 4.00 -7.46
C THR A 303 11.57 4.29 -7.78
N VAL A 304 12.47 3.33 -7.58
CA VAL A 304 13.88 3.48 -7.92
C VAL A 304 14.08 3.62 -9.44
N HIS A 305 13.37 2.82 -10.25
CA HIS A 305 13.40 2.97 -11.70
C HIS A 305 12.89 4.34 -12.16
N ALA A 306 11.81 4.84 -11.56
CA ALA A 306 11.29 6.17 -11.86
C ALA A 306 12.30 7.26 -11.48
N ALA A 307 13.00 7.13 -10.35
CA ALA A 307 14.05 8.06 -9.97
C ALA A 307 15.19 8.10 -11.00
N VAL A 308 15.59 6.94 -11.52
CA VAL A 308 16.59 6.84 -12.62
C VAL A 308 16.06 7.48 -13.90
N ASP A 309 14.85 7.13 -14.33
CA ASP A 309 14.22 7.66 -15.55
C ASP A 309 14.08 9.19 -15.51
N LEU A 310 13.83 9.75 -14.32
CA LEU A 310 13.67 11.18 -14.08
C LEU A 310 14.99 11.91 -13.77
N GLY A 311 16.10 11.20 -13.59
CA GLY A 311 17.37 11.77 -13.16
C GLY A 311 17.34 12.35 -11.73
N VAL A 312 16.49 11.81 -10.85
CA VAL A 312 16.32 12.28 -9.47
C VAL A 312 17.08 11.37 -8.50
N PRO A 313 17.94 11.91 -7.62
CA PRO A 313 18.66 11.09 -6.64
C PRO A 313 17.70 10.56 -5.57
N ALA A 314 17.76 9.26 -5.29
CA ALA A 314 16.94 8.59 -4.27
C ALA A 314 17.77 7.59 -3.44
N PRO A 315 18.89 8.02 -2.78
CA PRO A 315 19.80 7.09 -2.09
C PRO A 315 19.13 6.34 -0.95
N VAL A 316 18.29 6.97 -0.14
CA VAL A 316 17.61 6.33 1.01
C VAL A 316 16.66 5.24 0.54
N ILE A 317 15.82 5.52 -0.44
CA ILE A 317 14.85 4.55 -1.00
C ILE A 317 15.58 3.39 -1.67
N SER A 318 16.66 3.69 -2.42
CA SER A 318 17.48 2.65 -3.06
C SER A 318 18.13 1.74 -2.03
N SER A 319 18.76 2.30 -0.98
CA SER A 319 19.38 1.52 0.09
C SER A 319 18.35 0.63 0.80
N ALA A 320 17.16 1.14 1.11
CA ALA A 320 16.09 0.36 1.72
C ALA A 320 15.62 -0.81 0.82
N LEU A 321 15.60 -0.62 -0.50
CA LEU A 321 15.30 -1.70 -1.45
C LEU A 321 16.42 -2.75 -1.47
N TRP A 322 17.68 -2.33 -1.52
CA TRP A 322 18.84 -3.25 -1.50
C TRP A 322 18.91 -4.04 -0.21
N SER A 323 18.61 -3.44 0.94
CA SER A 323 18.53 -4.15 2.24
C SER A 323 17.51 -5.30 2.21
N ARG A 324 16.36 -5.12 1.53
CA ARG A 324 15.40 -6.22 1.33
C ARG A 324 15.97 -7.35 0.47
N PHE A 325 16.77 -7.04 -0.55
CA PHE A 325 17.44 -8.07 -1.35
C PHE A 325 18.49 -8.81 -0.51
N GLU A 326 19.30 -8.10 0.27
CA GLU A 326 20.31 -8.67 1.14
C GLU A 326 19.69 -9.57 2.21
N SER A 327 18.57 -9.14 2.83
CA SER A 327 17.85 -9.94 3.85
C SER A 327 17.42 -11.33 3.32
N ARG A 328 17.27 -11.48 2.00
CA ARG A 328 16.96 -12.74 1.31
C ARG A 328 18.22 -13.47 0.79
N ARG A 329 19.41 -13.03 1.20
CA ARG A 329 20.74 -13.58 0.81
C ARG A 329 21.03 -13.50 -0.69
N LEU A 330 20.45 -12.52 -1.40
CA LEU A 330 20.72 -12.35 -2.84
C LEU A 330 22.13 -11.80 -3.11
N GLY A 331 22.83 -11.27 -2.09
CA GLY A 331 24.24 -10.86 -2.13
C GLY A 331 25.26 -11.97 -1.83
N ALA A 332 24.85 -13.21 -1.53
CA ALA A 332 25.74 -14.26 -1.05
C ALA A 332 26.90 -14.58 -2.00
N PHE A 333 26.69 -14.55 -3.32
CA PHE A 333 27.77 -14.77 -4.29
C PHE A 333 28.79 -13.62 -4.28
N ALA A 334 28.34 -12.37 -4.19
CA ALA A 334 29.23 -11.21 -4.10
C ALA A 334 30.12 -11.28 -2.84
N ALA A 335 29.55 -11.67 -1.69
CA ALA A 335 30.32 -11.88 -0.47
C ALA A 335 31.39 -12.96 -0.64
N LYS A 336 31.09 -14.08 -1.34
CA LYS A 336 32.07 -15.11 -1.66
C LYS A 336 33.21 -14.61 -2.57
N VAL A 337 32.88 -13.77 -3.57
CA VAL A 337 33.89 -13.17 -4.45
C VAL A 337 34.80 -12.25 -3.65
N LEU A 338 34.26 -11.40 -2.76
CA LEU A 338 35.05 -10.54 -1.88
C LEU A 338 35.99 -11.36 -0.98
N ASN A 339 35.47 -12.41 -0.36
CA ASN A 339 36.31 -13.29 0.50
C ASN A 339 37.37 -14.00 -0.31
N GLY A 340 37.07 -14.51 -1.50
CA GLY A 340 38.04 -15.12 -2.41
C GLY A 340 39.13 -14.15 -2.86
N MET A 341 38.81 -12.90 -3.17
CA MET A 341 39.78 -11.87 -3.49
C MET A 341 40.72 -11.60 -2.31
N ARG A 342 40.17 -11.44 -1.08
CA ARG A 342 40.99 -11.26 0.14
C ARG A 342 41.95 -12.41 0.37
N ALA A 343 41.52 -13.65 0.18
CA ALA A 343 42.37 -14.83 0.28
C ALA A 343 43.49 -14.81 -0.75
N MET A 344 43.20 -14.44 -1.98
CA MET A 344 44.20 -14.49 -3.08
C MET A 344 45.26 -13.40 -3.00
N PHE A 345 44.94 -12.20 -2.54
CA PHE A 345 45.95 -11.13 -2.44
C PHE A 345 46.53 -10.98 -1.03
N GLY A 346 45.81 -11.39 0.01
CA GLY A 346 46.25 -11.23 1.40
C GLY A 346 46.69 -12.52 2.09
N GLY A 347 46.45 -13.68 1.47
CA GLY A 347 46.74 -14.99 2.08
C GLY A 347 45.83 -15.30 3.29
N HIS A 348 44.66 -14.64 3.38
CA HIS A 348 43.74 -14.77 4.48
C HIS A 348 43.06 -16.14 4.47
N ASP A 349 42.78 -16.70 5.66
CA ASP A 349 42.05 -17.96 5.80
C ASP A 349 40.59 -17.79 5.32
N VAL A 350 40.15 -18.68 4.44
CA VAL A 350 38.77 -18.73 3.93
C VAL A 350 37.93 -19.50 4.94
N ARG A 351 37.23 -18.81 5.82
CA ARG A 351 36.27 -19.40 6.76
C ARG A 351 34.82 -19.27 6.27
#